data_bddfafb860b930adcc9818f28984c0af
#
_entry.id   bddfafb860b930adcc9818f28984c0af
#
_cell.length_a   1.000
_cell.length_b   1.000
_cell.length_c   1.000
_cell.angle_alpha   90.00
_cell.angle_beta   90.00
_cell.angle_gamma   90.00
#
_symmetry.space_group_name_H-M   'P 1'
#
loop_
_entity.id
_entity.type
_entity.pdbx_description
1 polymer ?
#
loop_
_entity_poly.entity_id
_entity_poly.type
_entity_poly.pdbx_seq_one_letter_code
_entity_poly.pdbx_strand_id
1 'polypeptide(L)'
;AMGELLMVAGALRNFQNLVSWYGSSEHDALPTDDLFYALAPQPGLEQQISSAILAPDAMADTASHTLNDLRKKIRATENSIRDRLESMVRNMDTSKYLQESVVSIRNGRYVVPVKSEYRGEVSGIIHDVSSTGATVFVEPQAVVEANARILQYRAQEAQEIERILVAFTGQVAAIEPQFQYSYKAMLEIDVLLAKARLALDMKAFKPTVRTDTSFSLIRARHPLIDAKKCVPVDISLGREYDSLIITGPNTG
;
A
#
# COMPACT_ATOMS: atom_id res chain seq x y z
N ALA A 1 2.98 10.40 -0.46
CA ALA A 1 2.81 9.58 0.75
C ALA A 1 3.48 8.21 0.60
N MET A 2 3.71 7.46 1.71
CA MET A 2 4.33 6.12 1.66
C MET A 2 3.59 5.17 0.73
N GLY A 3 2.24 5.15 0.80
CA GLY A 3 1.42 4.30 -0.05
C GLY A 3 1.60 4.55 -1.55
N GLU A 4 1.76 5.79 -1.96
CA GLU A 4 2.01 6.15 -3.37
C GLU A 4 3.38 5.65 -3.85
N LEU A 5 4.41 5.76 -3.01
CA LEU A 5 5.74 5.22 -3.31
C LEU A 5 5.70 3.68 -3.44
N LEU A 6 4.92 2.99 -2.59
CA LEU A 6 4.72 1.55 -2.73
C LEU A 6 3.99 1.17 -4.03
N MET A 7 3.03 1.98 -4.49
CA MET A 7 2.38 1.76 -5.80
C MET A 7 3.38 1.93 -6.95
N VAL A 8 4.25 2.93 -6.89
CA VAL A 8 5.33 3.11 -7.87
C VAL A 8 6.28 1.91 -7.85
N ALA A 9 6.73 1.48 -6.66
CA ALA A 9 7.58 0.29 -6.54
C ALA A 9 6.92 -0.97 -7.11
N GLY A 10 5.61 -1.15 -6.87
CA GLY A 10 4.82 -2.23 -7.46
C GLY A 10 4.80 -2.20 -8.99
N ALA A 11 4.62 -1.02 -9.59
CA ALA A 11 4.68 -0.86 -11.04
C ALA A 11 6.07 -1.17 -11.60
N LEU A 12 7.14 -0.67 -10.96
CA LEU A 12 8.53 -0.97 -11.36
C LEU A 12 8.84 -2.46 -11.29
N ARG A 13 8.35 -3.16 -10.27
CA ARG A 13 8.45 -4.62 -10.14
C ARG A 13 7.72 -5.34 -11.28
N ASN A 14 6.55 -4.86 -11.66
CA ASN A 14 5.80 -5.43 -12.78
C ASN A 14 6.53 -5.22 -14.11
N PHE A 15 7.15 -4.06 -14.34
CA PHE A 15 8.02 -3.87 -15.53
C PHE A 15 9.14 -4.89 -15.56
N GLN A 16 9.84 -5.11 -14.43
CA GLN A 16 10.90 -6.10 -14.32
C GLN A 16 10.41 -7.51 -14.62
N ASN A 17 9.26 -7.90 -14.07
CA ASN A 17 8.66 -9.21 -14.26
C ASN A 17 8.28 -9.43 -15.73
N LEU A 18 7.67 -8.44 -16.38
CA LEU A 18 7.28 -8.52 -17.79
C LEU A 18 8.52 -8.64 -18.71
N VAL A 19 9.55 -7.81 -18.46
CA VAL A 19 10.81 -7.90 -19.24
C VAL A 19 11.47 -9.26 -19.04
N SER A 20 11.54 -9.75 -17.81
CA SER A 20 12.15 -11.05 -17.51
C SER A 20 11.35 -12.20 -18.13
N TRP A 21 10.03 -12.16 -18.06
CA TRP A 21 9.16 -13.15 -18.66
C TRP A 21 9.30 -13.17 -20.19
N TYR A 22 9.27 -11.99 -20.83
CA TYR A 22 9.40 -11.86 -22.28
C TYR A 22 10.77 -12.36 -22.77
N GLY A 23 11.85 -12.01 -22.07
CA GLY A 23 13.21 -12.44 -22.42
C GLY A 23 13.53 -13.89 -22.07
N SER A 24 12.63 -14.61 -21.39
CA SER A 24 12.87 -16.02 -21.00
C SER A 24 12.56 -17.03 -22.10
N SER A 25 11.93 -16.62 -23.19
CA SER A 25 11.53 -17.48 -24.31
C SER A 25 12.14 -16.96 -25.63
N GLU A 26 12.67 -17.87 -26.44
CA GLU A 26 13.00 -17.56 -27.81
C GLU A 26 11.71 -17.53 -28.64
N HIS A 27 11.50 -16.48 -29.39
CA HIS A 27 10.36 -16.31 -30.30
C HIS A 27 10.77 -15.48 -31.51
N ASP A 28 10.07 -15.70 -32.63
CA ASP A 28 10.18 -14.82 -33.78
C ASP A 28 9.67 -13.41 -33.45
N ALA A 29 10.05 -12.42 -34.28
CA ALA A 29 9.60 -11.05 -34.12
C ALA A 29 8.07 -10.96 -34.11
N LEU A 30 7.55 -10.36 -33.05
CA LEU A 30 6.13 -10.18 -32.80
C LEU A 30 5.73 -8.70 -32.95
N PRO A 31 4.50 -8.41 -33.40
CA PRO A 31 4.00 -7.02 -33.45
C PRO A 31 3.93 -6.33 -32.07
N THR A 32 4.09 -7.07 -31.00
CA THR A 32 4.05 -6.59 -29.61
C THR A 32 5.41 -6.29 -29.01
N ASP A 33 6.50 -6.59 -29.72
CA ASP A 33 7.89 -6.46 -29.22
C ASP A 33 8.18 -5.05 -28.73
N ASP A 34 7.74 -4.03 -29.47
CA ASP A 34 7.95 -2.62 -29.11
C ASP A 34 7.34 -2.25 -27.75
N LEU A 35 6.25 -2.90 -27.35
CA LEU A 35 5.65 -2.67 -26.05
C LEU A 35 6.55 -3.21 -24.91
N PHE A 36 7.16 -4.38 -25.10
CA PHE A 36 8.07 -4.94 -24.10
C PHE A 36 9.40 -4.19 -24.06
N TYR A 37 9.91 -3.72 -25.19
CA TYR A 37 11.12 -2.88 -25.26
C TYR A 37 10.91 -1.47 -24.70
N ALA A 38 9.66 -1.00 -24.63
CA ALA A 38 9.30 0.27 -23.99
C ALA A 38 9.37 0.23 -22.45
N LEU A 39 9.41 -0.97 -21.87
CA LEU A 39 9.48 -1.14 -20.42
C LEU A 39 10.90 -0.84 -19.93
N ALA A 40 11.02 0.08 -18.97
CA ALA A 40 12.29 0.45 -18.35
C ALA A 40 12.28 0.12 -16.85
N PRO A 41 12.64 -1.09 -16.45
CA PRO A 41 12.75 -1.48 -15.06
C PRO A 41 13.80 -0.65 -14.32
N GLN A 42 13.52 -0.36 -13.04
CA GLN A 42 14.43 0.31 -12.13
C GLN A 42 14.58 -0.53 -10.84
N PRO A 43 15.25 -1.71 -10.93
CA PRO A 43 15.29 -2.66 -9.82
C PRO A 43 15.95 -2.07 -8.56
N GLY A 44 16.94 -1.19 -8.73
CA GLY A 44 17.59 -0.52 -7.59
C GLY A 44 16.64 0.40 -6.82
N LEU A 45 15.85 1.21 -7.51
CA LEU A 45 14.88 2.10 -6.88
C LEU A 45 13.71 1.31 -6.29
N GLU A 46 13.21 0.30 -7.00
CA GLU A 46 12.17 -0.59 -6.51
C GLU A 46 12.58 -1.23 -5.18
N GLN A 47 13.76 -1.82 -5.14
CA GLN A 47 14.28 -2.49 -3.95
C GLN A 47 14.49 -1.52 -2.78
N GLN A 48 15.02 -0.32 -3.03
CA GLN A 48 15.20 0.70 -2.01
C GLN A 48 13.87 1.10 -1.37
N ILE A 49 12.85 1.40 -2.18
CA ILE A 49 11.52 1.77 -1.69
C ILE A 49 10.90 0.61 -0.91
N SER A 50 10.87 -0.60 -1.48
CA SER A 50 10.23 -1.77 -0.89
C SER A 50 10.91 -2.26 0.39
N SER A 51 12.21 -2.05 0.54
CA SER A 51 12.93 -2.38 1.79
C SER A 51 12.78 -1.31 2.87
N ALA A 52 12.57 -0.06 2.48
CA ALA A 52 12.41 1.05 3.42
C ALA A 52 10.96 1.24 3.88
N ILE A 53 9.98 1.00 3.02
CA ILE A 53 8.55 1.20 3.30
C ILE A 53 7.86 -0.16 3.34
N LEU A 54 7.42 -0.56 4.55
CA LEU A 54 6.82 -1.88 4.78
C LEU A 54 5.30 -1.87 4.56
N ALA A 55 4.64 -0.74 4.83
CA ALA A 55 3.20 -0.53 4.67
C ALA A 55 2.91 0.97 4.46
N PRO A 56 1.67 1.35 4.05
CA PRO A 56 1.31 2.74 3.82
C PRO A 56 1.54 3.69 5.00
N ASP A 57 1.67 3.15 6.21
CA ASP A 57 1.87 3.86 7.47
C ASP A 57 3.11 3.37 8.25
N ALA A 58 3.89 2.47 7.67
CA ALA A 58 5.02 1.84 8.36
C ALA A 58 6.32 1.90 7.55
N MET A 59 7.33 2.54 8.14
CA MET A 59 8.71 2.58 7.63
C MET A 59 9.61 1.66 8.45
N ALA A 60 10.48 0.91 7.77
CA ALA A 60 11.44 0.00 8.39
C ALA A 60 12.43 0.77 9.26
N ASP A 61 12.84 0.19 10.39
CA ASP A 61 13.93 0.73 11.22
C ASP A 61 15.23 0.89 10.41
N THR A 62 15.42 0.01 9.46
CA THR A 62 16.61 -0.05 8.58
C THR A 62 16.57 0.93 7.40
N ALA A 63 15.49 1.71 7.24
CA ALA A 63 15.37 2.69 6.16
C ALA A 63 16.48 3.75 6.20
N SER A 64 16.99 4.09 7.39
CA SER A 64 18.25 4.82 7.57
C SER A 64 18.91 4.48 8.91
N HIS A 65 20.21 4.71 8.99
CA HIS A 65 20.95 4.57 10.25
C HIS A 65 20.41 5.52 11.34
N THR A 66 20.10 6.76 10.97
CA THR A 66 19.54 7.77 11.87
C THR A 66 18.20 7.33 12.43
N LEU A 67 17.30 6.81 11.60
CA LEU A 67 15.98 6.33 12.02
C LEU A 67 16.11 5.16 13.01
N ASN A 68 16.99 4.21 12.71
CA ASN A 68 17.27 3.07 13.60
C ASN A 68 17.76 3.53 14.97
N ASP A 69 18.71 4.46 15.00
CA ASP A 69 19.28 4.99 16.25
C ASP A 69 18.24 5.77 17.07
N LEU A 70 17.43 6.59 16.42
CA LEU A 70 16.34 7.31 17.08
C LEU A 70 15.33 6.36 17.71
N ARG A 71 14.90 5.33 16.98
CA ARG A 71 13.96 4.33 17.49
C ARG A 71 14.55 3.49 18.64
N LYS A 72 15.84 3.16 18.57
CA LYS A 72 16.53 2.52 19.70
C LYS A 72 16.55 3.42 20.94
N LYS A 73 16.87 4.73 20.77
CA LYS A 73 16.85 5.70 21.87
C LYS A 73 15.47 5.88 22.47
N ILE A 74 14.42 5.93 21.64
CA ILE A 74 13.02 5.99 22.08
C ILE A 74 12.71 4.77 22.94
N ARG A 75 12.90 3.56 22.42
CA ARG A 75 12.64 2.30 23.16
C ARG A 75 13.40 2.20 24.46
N ALA A 76 14.69 2.54 24.46
CA ALA A 76 15.52 2.51 25.66
C ALA A 76 15.03 3.51 26.72
N THR A 77 14.63 4.71 26.28
CA THR A 77 14.11 5.74 27.18
C THR A 77 12.73 5.37 27.73
N GLU A 78 11.85 4.82 26.89
CA GLU A 78 10.53 4.30 27.30
C GLU A 78 10.65 3.19 28.34
N ASN A 79 11.55 2.23 28.14
CA ASN A 79 11.80 1.17 29.10
C ASN A 79 12.32 1.74 30.43
N SER A 80 13.27 2.68 30.39
CA SER A 80 13.81 3.33 31.62
C SER A 80 12.70 4.10 32.37
N ILE A 81 11.79 4.78 31.67
CA ILE A 81 10.65 5.46 32.31
C ILE A 81 9.72 4.43 32.95
N ARG A 82 9.37 3.36 32.21
CA ARG A 82 8.50 2.31 32.71
C ARG A 82 9.05 1.68 33.98
N ASP A 83 10.31 1.28 33.97
CA ASP A 83 10.96 0.68 35.11
C ASP A 83 10.93 1.60 36.38
N ARG A 84 11.19 2.90 36.17
CA ARG A 84 11.12 3.89 37.26
C ARG A 84 9.71 4.07 37.80
N LEU A 85 8.73 4.19 36.91
CA LEU A 85 7.33 4.38 37.31
C LEU A 85 6.72 3.11 37.90
N GLU A 86 7.06 1.94 37.41
CA GLU A 86 6.66 0.67 38.04
C GLU A 86 7.25 0.49 39.43
N SER A 87 8.51 0.87 39.62
CA SER A 87 9.12 0.88 40.95
C SER A 87 8.39 1.83 41.91
N MET A 88 8.03 3.03 41.43
CA MET A 88 7.29 4.01 42.21
C MET A 88 5.86 3.52 42.54
N VAL A 89 5.16 2.90 41.60
CA VAL A 89 3.79 2.39 41.78
C VAL A 89 3.75 1.21 42.76
N ARG A 90 4.81 0.38 42.78
CA ARG A 90 4.90 -0.76 43.72
C ARG A 90 5.36 -0.37 45.12
N ASN A 91 5.88 0.84 45.30
CA ASN A 91 6.31 1.32 46.62
C ASN A 91 5.08 1.58 47.53
N MET A 92 5.06 0.97 48.72
CA MET A 92 3.95 1.08 49.66
C MET A 92 3.65 2.54 50.07
N ASP A 93 4.68 3.38 50.15
CA ASP A 93 4.52 4.77 50.58
C ASP A 93 3.83 5.64 49.50
N THR A 94 4.02 5.33 48.24
CA THR A 94 3.43 6.08 47.12
C THR A 94 2.15 5.46 46.58
N SER A 95 1.98 4.14 46.65
CA SER A 95 0.80 3.43 46.11
C SER A 95 -0.51 3.87 46.77
N LYS A 96 -0.53 4.29 47.99
CA LYS A 96 -1.72 4.81 48.72
C LYS A 96 -2.27 6.11 48.11
N TYR A 97 -1.42 6.89 47.45
CA TYR A 97 -1.83 8.14 46.78
C TYR A 97 -2.37 7.94 45.40
N LEU A 98 -2.09 6.77 44.79
CA LEU A 98 -2.51 6.46 43.43
C LEU A 98 -3.98 6.00 43.38
N GLN A 99 -4.69 6.40 42.30
CA GLN A 99 -6.03 5.91 42.03
C GLN A 99 -6.01 4.46 41.56
N GLU A 100 -5.01 4.14 40.72
CA GLU A 100 -4.72 2.81 40.21
C GLU A 100 -3.21 2.61 40.15
N SER A 101 -2.76 1.37 40.36
CA SER A 101 -1.33 1.01 40.30
C SER A 101 -0.87 0.75 38.87
N VAL A 102 -1.15 1.68 37.95
CA VAL A 102 -0.82 1.58 36.52
C VAL A 102 -0.08 2.82 36.01
N VAL A 103 0.75 2.62 35.01
CA VAL A 103 1.37 3.69 34.24
C VAL A 103 0.49 4.02 33.06
N SER A 104 0.20 5.28 32.84
CA SER A 104 -0.64 5.77 31.72
C SER A 104 0.14 6.71 30.83
N ILE A 105 -0.40 6.99 29.64
CA ILE A 105 0.13 8.01 28.74
C ILE A 105 -0.92 9.10 28.56
N ARG A 106 -0.52 10.36 28.75
CA ARG A 106 -1.34 11.55 28.49
C ARG A 106 -0.51 12.57 27.72
N ASN A 107 -1.06 13.09 26.63
CA ASN A 107 -0.38 14.06 25.77
C ASN A 107 1.05 13.62 25.37
N GLY A 108 1.22 12.30 25.09
CA GLY A 108 2.52 11.72 24.72
C GLY A 108 3.52 11.56 25.87
N ARG A 109 3.12 11.77 27.13
CA ARG A 109 3.95 11.66 28.33
C ARG A 109 3.51 10.50 29.21
N TYR A 110 4.45 9.83 29.81
CA TYR A 110 4.21 8.80 30.81
C TYR A 110 3.87 9.46 32.14
N VAL A 111 2.72 9.10 32.70
CA VAL A 111 2.13 9.70 33.91
C VAL A 111 1.60 8.60 34.83
N VAL A 112 1.37 8.95 36.11
CA VAL A 112 0.67 8.11 37.06
C VAL A 112 -0.65 8.75 37.48
N PRO A 113 -1.74 7.96 37.63
CA PRO A 113 -3.04 8.46 38.09
C PRO A 113 -3.03 8.63 39.61
N VAL A 114 -3.11 9.87 40.09
CA VAL A 114 -3.10 10.24 41.51
C VAL A 114 -4.52 10.66 41.92
N LYS A 115 -4.99 10.25 43.08
CA LYS A 115 -6.24 10.73 43.62
C LYS A 115 -6.17 12.25 43.86
N SER A 116 -7.18 12.98 43.46
CA SER A 116 -7.18 14.45 43.53
C SER A 116 -6.86 15.02 44.91
N GLU A 117 -7.30 14.33 45.98
CA GLU A 117 -7.03 14.71 47.38
C GLU A 117 -5.52 14.63 47.76
N TYR A 118 -4.76 13.79 47.05
CA TYR A 118 -3.31 13.60 47.27
C TYR A 118 -2.44 14.23 46.18
N ARG A 119 -2.99 15.15 45.38
CA ARG A 119 -2.27 15.79 44.26
C ARG A 119 -0.93 16.46 44.65
N GLY A 120 -0.79 16.87 45.91
CA GLY A 120 0.43 17.51 46.46
C GLY A 120 1.47 16.54 46.96
N GLU A 121 1.12 15.25 47.17
CA GLU A 121 2.02 14.23 47.75
C GLU A 121 2.92 13.58 46.67
N VAL A 122 2.55 13.66 45.42
CA VAL A 122 3.38 13.18 44.32
C VAL A 122 4.01 14.37 43.59
N SER A 123 5.32 14.57 43.82
CA SER A 123 6.06 15.65 43.20
C SER A 123 6.12 15.45 41.67
N GLY A 124 5.65 16.41 40.89
CA GLY A 124 5.62 16.34 39.44
C GLY A 124 4.72 17.39 38.78
N ILE A 125 4.48 17.20 37.49
CA ILE A 125 3.68 18.09 36.65
C ILE A 125 2.34 17.44 36.34
N ILE A 126 1.23 18.16 36.56
CA ILE A 126 -0.12 17.71 36.21
C ILE A 126 -0.34 17.95 34.72
N HIS A 127 -0.68 16.91 33.95
CA HIS A 127 -0.94 16.98 32.51
C HIS A 127 -2.40 16.83 32.13
N ASP A 128 -3.20 16.21 33.00
CA ASP A 128 -4.61 15.98 32.73
C ASP A 128 -5.40 15.73 34.02
N VAL A 129 -6.71 15.87 33.96
CA VAL A 129 -7.64 15.58 35.04
C VAL A 129 -8.79 14.75 34.50
N SER A 130 -9.24 13.73 35.22
CA SER A 130 -10.37 12.91 34.80
C SER A 130 -11.64 13.75 34.70
N SER A 131 -12.60 13.33 33.87
CA SER A 131 -13.88 14.02 33.64
C SER A 131 -14.69 14.26 34.94
N THR A 132 -14.50 13.37 35.92
CA THR A 132 -15.15 13.50 37.27
C THR A 132 -14.37 14.37 38.24
N GLY A 133 -13.14 14.78 37.88
CA GLY A 133 -12.26 15.52 38.79
C GLY A 133 -11.60 14.67 39.89
N ALA A 134 -11.92 13.38 40.01
CA ALA A 134 -11.44 12.50 41.08
C ALA A 134 -9.97 12.05 40.91
N THR A 135 -9.41 12.12 39.70
CA THR A 135 -8.06 11.68 39.39
C THR A 135 -7.30 12.77 38.65
N VAL A 136 -6.06 13.02 39.07
CA VAL A 136 -5.12 13.87 38.33
C VAL A 136 -4.01 13.00 37.77
N PHE A 137 -3.63 13.25 36.52
CA PHE A 137 -2.55 12.53 35.84
C PHE A 137 -1.25 13.32 36.00
N VAL A 138 -0.37 12.82 36.87
CA VAL A 138 0.88 13.47 37.24
C VAL A 138 2.05 12.84 36.52
N GLU A 139 2.89 13.66 35.88
CA GLU A 139 4.23 13.28 35.40
C GLU A 139 5.18 13.44 36.57
N PRO A 140 5.66 12.35 37.18
CA PRO A 140 6.57 12.47 38.33
C PRO A 140 7.90 13.14 37.96
N GLN A 141 8.43 13.95 38.85
CA GLN A 141 9.69 14.67 38.64
C GLN A 141 10.85 13.78 38.18
N ALA A 142 10.87 12.52 38.65
CA ALA A 142 11.89 11.54 38.27
C ALA A 142 11.93 11.17 36.80
N VAL A 143 10.85 11.43 36.03
CA VAL A 143 10.76 11.07 34.60
C VAL A 143 10.53 12.27 33.65
N VAL A 144 10.41 13.49 34.18
CA VAL A 144 10.17 14.71 33.40
C VAL A 144 11.18 14.89 32.24
N GLU A 145 12.47 14.77 32.54
CA GLU A 145 13.52 14.90 31.52
C GLU A 145 13.46 13.77 30.49
N ALA A 146 13.18 12.54 30.90
CA ALA A 146 13.10 11.39 30.03
C ALA A 146 11.88 11.51 29.09
N ASN A 147 10.73 11.93 29.59
CA ASN A 147 9.55 12.22 28.79
C ASN A 147 9.82 13.35 27.76
N ALA A 148 10.53 14.41 28.17
CA ALA A 148 10.91 15.47 27.24
C ALA A 148 11.82 14.96 26.12
N ARG A 149 12.79 14.08 26.45
CA ARG A 149 13.66 13.44 25.44
C ARG A 149 12.88 12.57 24.45
N ILE A 150 11.89 11.81 24.91
CA ILE A 150 11.04 11.01 24.01
C ILE A 150 10.33 11.91 23.02
N LEU A 151 9.73 13.01 23.46
CA LEU A 151 9.06 13.95 22.55
C LEU A 151 10.03 14.54 21.52
N GLN A 152 11.25 14.88 21.96
CA GLN A 152 12.30 15.35 21.06
C GLN A 152 12.70 14.27 20.03
N TYR A 153 12.93 13.02 20.47
CA TYR A 153 13.28 11.94 19.56
C TYR A 153 12.17 11.60 18.58
N ARG A 154 10.90 11.65 19.00
CA ARG A 154 9.75 11.46 18.09
C ARG A 154 9.64 12.57 17.06
N ALA A 155 9.91 13.81 17.44
CA ALA A 155 9.98 14.92 16.48
C ALA A 155 11.12 14.72 15.47
N GLN A 156 12.30 14.29 15.91
CA GLN A 156 13.44 13.98 15.04
C GLN A 156 13.14 12.76 14.14
N GLU A 157 12.45 11.74 14.65
CA GLU A 157 11.98 10.60 13.87
C GLU A 157 11.06 11.03 12.74
N ALA A 158 10.08 11.90 13.04
CA ALA A 158 9.16 12.42 12.02
C ALA A 158 9.90 13.23 10.93
N GLN A 159 10.88 14.04 11.32
CA GLN A 159 11.73 14.79 10.38
C GLN A 159 12.57 13.85 9.50
N GLU A 160 13.13 12.79 10.08
CA GLU A 160 13.95 11.85 9.32
C GLU A 160 13.09 11.04 8.34
N ILE A 161 11.90 10.61 8.74
CA ILE A 161 10.92 9.96 7.86
C ILE A 161 10.59 10.87 6.68
N GLU A 162 10.27 12.14 6.94
CA GLU A 162 9.99 13.12 5.88
C GLU A 162 11.17 13.29 4.93
N ARG A 163 12.39 13.39 5.47
CA ARG A 163 13.62 13.47 4.65
C ARG A 163 13.77 12.27 3.70
N ILE A 164 13.50 11.05 4.21
CA ILE A 164 13.56 9.83 3.40
C ILE A 164 12.50 9.85 2.30
N LEU A 165 11.28 10.26 2.63
CA LEU A 165 10.18 10.35 1.66
C LEU A 165 10.46 11.37 0.56
N VAL A 166 11.00 12.53 0.92
CA VAL A 166 11.42 13.56 -0.05
C VAL A 166 12.52 13.02 -0.97
N ALA A 167 13.50 12.29 -0.43
CA ALA A 167 14.56 11.70 -1.23
C ALA A 167 14.02 10.67 -2.24
N PHE A 168 13.12 9.76 -1.83
CA PHE A 168 12.48 8.82 -2.75
C PHE A 168 11.60 9.52 -3.79
N THR A 169 10.85 10.54 -3.37
CA THR A 169 10.02 11.32 -4.30
C THR A 169 10.88 12.00 -5.36
N GLY A 170 12.04 12.54 -4.99
CA GLY A 170 13.00 13.12 -5.93
C GLY A 170 13.55 12.09 -6.93
N GLN A 171 13.85 10.87 -6.47
CA GLN A 171 14.31 9.79 -7.35
C GLN A 171 13.21 9.34 -8.34
N VAL A 172 11.96 9.23 -7.86
CA VAL A 172 10.81 8.92 -8.72
C VAL A 172 10.57 10.03 -9.74
N ALA A 173 10.64 11.30 -9.32
CA ALA A 173 10.49 12.43 -10.23
C ALA A 173 11.57 12.46 -11.34
N ALA A 174 12.79 12.03 -11.06
CA ALA A 174 13.86 11.94 -12.04
C ALA A 174 13.60 10.94 -13.16
N ILE A 175 12.80 9.89 -12.91
CA ILE A 175 12.45 8.86 -13.89
C ILE A 175 11.03 9.02 -14.45
N GLU A 176 10.30 10.04 -14.05
CA GLU A 176 8.86 10.22 -14.33
C GLU A 176 8.51 10.06 -15.81
N PRO A 177 9.19 10.71 -16.80
CA PRO A 177 8.84 10.58 -18.20
C PRO A 177 8.96 9.14 -18.71
N GLN A 178 10.03 8.45 -18.34
CA GLN A 178 10.27 7.07 -18.71
C GLN A 178 9.30 6.11 -18.01
N PHE A 179 8.99 6.39 -16.74
CA PHE A 179 7.99 5.65 -15.97
C PHE A 179 6.61 5.74 -16.62
N GLN A 180 6.16 6.93 -17.01
CA GLN A 180 4.87 7.11 -17.68
C GLN A 180 4.79 6.37 -19.01
N TYR A 181 5.88 6.41 -19.81
CA TYR A 181 5.94 5.68 -21.08
C TYR A 181 5.84 4.18 -20.86
N SER A 182 6.61 3.64 -19.94
CA SER A 182 6.56 2.21 -19.57
C SER A 182 5.21 1.80 -18.98
N TYR A 183 4.60 2.65 -18.18
CA TYR A 183 3.28 2.39 -17.59
C TYR A 183 2.18 2.28 -18.65
N LYS A 184 2.20 3.14 -19.68
CA LYS A 184 1.28 3.04 -20.82
C LYS A 184 1.49 1.74 -21.58
N ALA A 185 2.74 1.38 -21.89
CA ALA A 185 3.05 0.11 -22.56
C ALA A 185 2.56 -1.09 -21.74
N MET A 186 2.77 -1.09 -20.42
CA MET A 186 2.28 -2.14 -19.51
C MET A 186 0.75 -2.28 -19.57
N LEU A 187 0.00 -1.16 -19.58
CA LEU A 187 -1.46 -1.20 -19.70
C LEU A 187 -1.91 -1.79 -21.05
N GLU A 188 -1.21 -1.45 -22.14
CA GLU A 188 -1.51 -2.05 -23.46
C GLU A 188 -1.22 -3.55 -23.47
N ILE A 189 -0.10 -3.99 -22.89
CA ILE A 189 0.23 -5.41 -22.74
C ILE A 189 -0.88 -6.12 -21.94
N ASP A 190 -1.31 -5.57 -20.80
CA ASP A 190 -2.37 -6.17 -19.98
C ASP A 190 -3.65 -6.36 -20.75
N VAL A 191 -4.09 -5.34 -21.50
CA VAL A 191 -5.29 -5.42 -22.37
C VAL A 191 -5.12 -6.45 -23.47
N LEU A 192 -3.94 -6.54 -24.10
CA LEU A 192 -3.67 -7.53 -25.15
C LEU A 192 -3.68 -8.95 -24.58
N LEU A 193 -3.06 -9.17 -23.42
CA LEU A 193 -3.07 -10.47 -22.76
C LEU A 193 -4.48 -10.89 -22.32
N ALA A 194 -5.28 -9.96 -21.81
CA ALA A 194 -6.69 -10.21 -21.47
C ALA A 194 -7.51 -10.60 -22.70
N LYS A 195 -7.33 -9.90 -23.82
CA LYS A 195 -7.98 -10.25 -25.11
C LYS A 195 -7.51 -11.61 -25.63
N ALA A 196 -6.22 -11.88 -25.57
CA ALA A 196 -5.64 -13.17 -26.00
C ALA A 196 -6.20 -14.32 -25.16
N ARG A 197 -6.27 -14.14 -23.83
CA ARG A 197 -6.86 -15.12 -22.92
C ARG A 197 -8.32 -15.39 -23.25
N LEU A 198 -9.11 -14.33 -23.42
CA LEU A 198 -10.52 -14.46 -23.82
C LEU A 198 -10.66 -15.18 -25.17
N ALA A 199 -9.83 -14.85 -26.17
CA ALA A 199 -9.85 -15.51 -27.46
C ALA A 199 -9.56 -17.00 -27.36
N LEU A 200 -8.60 -17.40 -26.52
CA LEU A 200 -8.30 -18.81 -26.27
C LEU A 200 -9.45 -19.53 -25.57
N ASP A 201 -10.02 -18.93 -24.54
CA ASP A 201 -11.15 -19.50 -23.79
C ASP A 201 -12.38 -19.69 -24.69
N MET A 202 -12.64 -18.74 -25.59
CA MET A 202 -13.73 -18.79 -26.58
C MET A 202 -13.40 -19.66 -27.80
N LYS A 203 -12.14 -20.11 -27.98
CA LYS A 203 -11.65 -20.72 -29.23
C LYS A 203 -11.97 -19.85 -30.46
N ALA A 204 -11.77 -18.53 -30.30
CA ALA A 204 -12.10 -17.52 -31.28
C ALA A 204 -11.00 -17.39 -32.34
N PHE A 205 -11.41 -16.94 -33.53
CA PHE A 205 -10.55 -16.61 -34.64
C PHE A 205 -10.58 -15.10 -34.91
N LYS A 206 -9.46 -14.55 -35.42
CA LYS A 206 -9.41 -13.15 -35.84
C LYS A 206 -10.44 -12.86 -36.93
N PRO A 207 -11.39 -11.95 -36.73
CA PRO A 207 -12.37 -11.59 -37.76
C PRO A 207 -11.71 -10.74 -38.84
N THR A 208 -12.22 -10.88 -40.08
CA THR A 208 -11.93 -9.94 -41.14
C THR A 208 -12.94 -8.80 -41.05
N VAL A 209 -12.47 -7.60 -40.75
CA VAL A 209 -13.34 -6.41 -40.70
C VAL A 209 -13.50 -5.86 -42.09
N ARG A 210 -14.75 -5.60 -42.48
CA ARG A 210 -15.14 -5.05 -43.81
C ARG A 210 -15.72 -3.66 -43.64
N THR A 211 -15.64 -2.88 -44.72
CA THR A 211 -16.20 -1.51 -44.77
C THR A 211 -17.54 -1.43 -45.48
N ASP A 212 -17.95 -2.55 -46.12
CA ASP A 212 -19.27 -2.68 -46.72
C ASP A 212 -20.34 -3.08 -45.68
N THR A 213 -21.60 -3.02 -46.03
CA THR A 213 -22.75 -3.36 -45.18
C THR A 213 -22.98 -4.86 -45.02
N SER A 214 -22.05 -5.72 -45.49
CA SER A 214 -22.18 -7.16 -45.38
C SER A 214 -21.52 -7.75 -44.17
N PHE A 215 -22.08 -8.79 -43.56
CA PHE A 215 -21.42 -9.63 -42.59
C PHE A 215 -21.62 -11.12 -42.86
N SER A 216 -20.69 -11.93 -42.39
CA SER A 216 -20.77 -13.38 -42.45
C SER A 216 -20.14 -13.98 -41.21
N LEU A 217 -20.90 -14.68 -40.41
CA LEU A 217 -20.46 -15.38 -39.20
C LEU A 217 -20.60 -16.88 -39.46
N ILE A 218 -19.51 -17.62 -39.37
CA ILE A 218 -19.46 -19.07 -39.58
C ILE A 218 -19.34 -19.75 -38.22
N ARG A 219 -20.28 -20.65 -37.89
CA ARG A 219 -20.34 -21.39 -36.63
C ARG A 219 -20.26 -20.47 -35.41
N ALA A 220 -20.95 -19.34 -35.47
CA ALA A 220 -21.01 -18.38 -34.38
C ALA A 220 -21.63 -18.99 -33.12
N ARG A 221 -21.03 -18.70 -31.96
CA ARG A 221 -21.54 -19.12 -30.66
C ARG A 221 -21.69 -17.90 -29.74
N HIS A 222 -22.75 -17.89 -28.97
CA HIS A 222 -22.96 -16.84 -27.99
C HIS A 222 -22.00 -17.04 -26.84
N PRO A 223 -21.15 -16.04 -26.48
CA PRO A 223 -20.07 -16.22 -25.51
C PRO A 223 -20.55 -16.47 -24.07
N LEU A 224 -21.77 -16.08 -23.70
CA LEU A 224 -22.35 -16.27 -22.37
C LEU A 224 -23.18 -17.57 -22.24
N ILE A 225 -23.34 -18.34 -23.31
CA ILE A 225 -23.99 -19.64 -23.26
C ILE A 225 -22.92 -20.71 -23.10
N ASP A 226 -23.16 -21.67 -22.17
CA ASP A 226 -22.27 -22.80 -21.95
C ASP A 226 -21.93 -23.47 -23.30
N ALA A 227 -20.63 -23.60 -23.58
CA ALA A 227 -20.13 -24.14 -24.86
C ALA A 227 -20.67 -25.54 -25.20
N LYS A 228 -21.07 -26.34 -24.19
CA LYS A 228 -21.70 -27.66 -24.39
C LYS A 228 -23.17 -27.58 -24.79
N LYS A 229 -23.82 -26.46 -24.46
CA LYS A 229 -25.26 -26.21 -24.77
C LYS A 229 -25.47 -25.28 -25.93
N CYS A 230 -24.47 -24.48 -26.27
CA CYS A 230 -24.56 -23.51 -27.38
C CYS A 230 -24.50 -24.21 -28.73
N VAL A 231 -25.57 -24.08 -29.50
CA VAL A 231 -25.61 -24.57 -30.88
C VAL A 231 -24.98 -23.52 -31.78
N PRO A 232 -23.89 -23.86 -32.54
CA PRO A 232 -23.27 -22.92 -33.46
C PRO A 232 -24.20 -22.65 -34.65
N VAL A 233 -24.27 -21.38 -35.08
CA VAL A 233 -25.15 -20.90 -36.15
C VAL A 233 -24.32 -20.20 -37.21
N ASP A 234 -24.64 -20.46 -38.50
CA ASP A 234 -24.13 -19.71 -39.65
C ASP A 234 -25.11 -18.60 -39.99
N ILE A 235 -24.65 -17.35 -40.05
CA ILE A 235 -25.47 -16.19 -40.37
C ILE A 235 -24.72 -15.30 -41.33
N SER A 236 -25.36 -14.93 -42.43
CA SER A 236 -24.83 -13.96 -43.40
C SER A 236 -25.92 -12.97 -43.82
N LEU A 237 -25.52 -11.73 -44.11
CA LEU A 237 -26.40 -10.66 -44.60
C LEU A 237 -25.61 -9.71 -45.50
N GLY A 238 -26.31 -9.05 -46.44
CA GLY A 238 -25.71 -8.01 -47.27
C GLY A 238 -24.97 -8.51 -48.51
N ARG A 239 -25.09 -9.81 -48.85
CA ARG A 239 -24.59 -10.38 -50.12
C ARG A 239 -25.70 -11.00 -50.98
N GLU A 240 -26.27 -12.09 -50.50
CA GLU A 240 -27.37 -12.79 -51.19
C GLU A 240 -28.74 -12.30 -50.73
N TYR A 241 -28.80 -11.80 -49.49
CA TYR A 241 -29.99 -11.31 -48.82
C TYR A 241 -29.72 -9.97 -48.15
N ASP A 242 -30.66 -9.04 -48.28
CA ASP A 242 -30.63 -7.72 -47.61
C ASP A 242 -31.45 -7.71 -46.33
N SER A 243 -32.18 -8.78 -46.05
CA SER A 243 -33.03 -8.90 -44.87
C SER A 243 -33.02 -10.32 -44.30
N LEU A 244 -32.95 -10.45 -43.00
CA LEU A 244 -33.03 -11.70 -42.27
C LEU A 244 -34.22 -11.65 -41.30
N ILE A 245 -35.20 -12.54 -41.52
CA ILE A 245 -36.35 -12.67 -40.61
C ILE A 245 -36.10 -13.83 -39.63
N ILE A 246 -36.07 -13.54 -38.35
CA ILE A 246 -35.93 -14.55 -37.30
C ILE A 246 -37.30 -14.75 -36.66
N THR A 247 -37.82 -16.00 -36.75
CA THR A 247 -39.10 -16.40 -36.15
C THR A 247 -38.85 -17.46 -35.09
N GLY A 248 -39.62 -17.44 -34.03
CA GLY A 248 -39.54 -18.43 -32.95
C GLY A 248 -40.29 -17.96 -31.71
N PRO A 249 -40.54 -18.87 -30.73
CA PRO A 249 -41.13 -18.44 -29.47
C PRO A 249 -40.17 -17.52 -28.74
N ASN A 250 -40.65 -16.35 -28.33
CA ASN A 250 -39.97 -15.47 -27.41
C ASN A 250 -39.93 -16.13 -26.03
N THR A 251 -38.97 -17.00 -25.80
CA THR A 251 -38.60 -17.48 -24.46
C THR A 251 -37.54 -16.52 -23.95
N GLY A 252 -37.98 -15.39 -23.41
CA GLY A 252 -37.10 -14.39 -22.76
C GLY A 252 -36.37 -14.93 -21.54
#